data_a88c57e74e4fccdd5df386d1b0987f5e
#
_entry.id   a88c57e74e4fccdd5df386d1b0987f5e
#
_cell.length_a   1.000
_cell.length_b   1.000
_cell.length_c   1.000
_cell.angle_alpha   90.00
_cell.angle_beta   90.00
_cell.angle_gamma   90.00
#
_symmetry.space_group_name_H-M   'P 1'
#
loop_
_entity.id
_entity.type
_entity.pdbx_description
1 polymer ?
#
loop_
_entity_poly.entity_id
_entity_poly.type
_entity_poly.pdbx_seq_one_letter_code
_entity_poly.pdbx_strand_id
1 'polypeptide(L)'
;ADADLVEKMRGGKTGVVGVMKFSRPGKIVAFRFDMDCNDVEECDTADHRPLENGFQSLHAKEMHACGHDGHVTIGLGLAKLISEYKEEMAGTIKLIFQPAEEGVRGARAMVAKGIVDDVDYMFGGHIGFKATKSDSLVCLTGGFLATTKLDASFKGESSHAGAAPERGRNALLAAAASCI
;
A
#
# COMPACT_ATOMS: atom_id res chain seq x y z
N ALA A 1 -11.09 6.42 18.03
CA ALA A 1 -10.63 6.52 16.63
C ALA A 1 -10.10 7.94 16.39
N ASP A 2 -8.96 8.06 15.72
CA ASP A 2 -8.42 9.36 15.32
C ASP A 2 -9.17 9.85 14.07
N ALA A 3 -10.29 10.56 14.31
CA ALA A 3 -11.15 11.06 13.25
C ALA A 3 -10.42 12.06 12.34
N ASP A 4 -9.53 12.86 12.91
CA ASP A 4 -8.73 13.84 12.17
C ASP A 4 -7.77 13.18 11.19
N LEU A 5 -7.16 12.06 11.57
CA LEU A 5 -6.28 11.31 10.68
C LEU A 5 -7.05 10.76 9.48
N VAL A 6 -8.22 10.19 9.72
CA VAL A 6 -9.05 9.61 8.64
C VAL A 6 -9.57 10.68 7.69
N GLU A 7 -9.93 11.85 8.21
CA GLU A 7 -10.43 12.96 7.40
C GLU A 7 -9.33 13.59 6.53
N LYS A 8 -8.08 13.61 7.03
CA LYS A 8 -6.90 14.12 6.31
C LYS A 8 -6.37 13.17 5.25
N MET A 9 -6.89 11.94 5.13
CA MET A 9 -6.47 11.01 4.08
C MET A 9 -6.92 11.51 2.70
N ARG A 10 -5.94 11.74 1.83
CA ARG A 10 -6.16 12.13 0.44
C ARG A 10 -6.80 10.96 -0.32
N GLY A 11 -7.80 11.24 -1.15
CA GLY A 11 -8.42 10.24 -2.02
C GLY A 11 -9.55 9.43 -1.39
N GLY A 12 -9.90 9.68 -0.13
CA GLY A 12 -11.10 9.12 0.47
C GLY A 12 -10.92 7.80 1.23
N LYS A 13 -12.02 7.20 1.55
CA LYS A 13 -12.15 6.06 2.47
C LYS A 13 -12.34 4.78 1.65
N THR A 14 -11.32 4.37 0.92
CA THR A 14 -11.38 3.26 -0.05
C THR A 14 -11.11 1.88 0.56
N GLY A 15 -10.64 1.81 1.81
CA GLY A 15 -10.40 0.55 2.51
C GLY A 15 -11.67 -0.27 2.70
N VAL A 16 -11.57 -1.58 2.48
CA VAL A 16 -12.68 -2.53 2.62
C VAL A 16 -12.33 -3.58 3.66
N VAL A 17 -13.28 -3.93 4.52
CA VAL A 17 -13.15 -5.04 5.46
C VAL A 17 -14.30 -6.00 5.29
N GLY A 18 -14.01 -7.18 4.78
CA GLY A 18 -14.94 -8.31 4.76
C GLY A 18 -14.90 -9.04 6.11
N VAL A 19 -16.05 -9.30 6.71
CA VAL A 19 -16.15 -10.03 7.99
C VAL A 19 -17.06 -11.23 7.80
N MET A 20 -16.55 -12.42 8.12
CA MET A 20 -17.34 -13.64 8.16
C MET A 20 -17.27 -14.25 9.56
N LYS A 21 -18.43 -14.32 10.22
CA LYS A 21 -18.59 -14.97 11.52
C LYS A 21 -19.20 -16.35 11.31
N PHE A 22 -18.56 -17.36 11.86
CA PHE A 22 -19.01 -18.74 11.75
C PHE A 22 -19.94 -19.12 12.90
N SER A 23 -20.67 -20.23 12.72
CA SER A 23 -21.63 -20.73 13.71
C SER A 23 -20.97 -21.22 14.99
N ARG A 24 -19.75 -21.79 14.88
CA ARG A 24 -18.98 -22.27 16.03
C ARG A 24 -18.11 -21.15 16.61
N PRO A 25 -18.04 -21.00 17.94
CA PRO A 25 -17.15 -20.02 18.57
C PRO A 25 -15.68 -20.35 18.29
N GLY A 26 -14.84 -19.32 18.27
CA GLY A 26 -13.40 -19.47 18.02
C GLY A 26 -12.72 -18.11 18.02
N LYS A 27 -11.50 -18.10 17.56
CA LYS A 27 -10.62 -16.93 17.47
C LYS A 27 -11.03 -15.98 16.33
N ILE A 28 -10.62 -14.72 16.45
CA ILE A 28 -10.76 -13.74 15.39
C ILE A 28 -9.42 -13.64 14.65
N VAL A 29 -9.42 -14.03 13.39
CA VAL A 29 -8.24 -14.07 12.56
C VAL A 29 -8.40 -13.04 11.43
N ALA A 30 -7.41 -12.19 11.24
CA ALA A 30 -7.38 -11.21 10.17
C ALA A 30 -6.32 -11.53 9.12
N PHE A 31 -6.66 -11.28 7.87
CA PHE A 31 -5.74 -11.30 6.73
C PHE A 31 -5.69 -9.93 6.07
N ARG A 32 -4.50 -9.40 5.82
CA ARG A 32 -4.27 -8.08 5.24
C ARG A 32 -3.74 -8.19 3.83
N PHE A 33 -4.38 -7.44 2.94
CA PHE A 33 -4.01 -7.26 1.54
C PHE A 33 -3.98 -5.77 1.23
N ASP A 34 -2.84 -5.25 0.82
CA ASP A 34 -2.77 -3.89 0.29
C ASP A 34 -3.30 -3.85 -1.14
N MET A 35 -3.80 -2.70 -1.56
CA MET A 35 -4.54 -2.57 -2.80
C MET A 35 -4.23 -1.31 -3.61
N ASP A 36 -3.34 -0.47 -3.13
CA ASP A 36 -2.95 0.75 -3.83
C ASP A 36 -1.92 0.48 -4.93
N CYS A 37 -1.89 1.36 -5.93
CA CYS A 37 -0.91 1.34 -7.00
C CYS A 37 0.20 2.39 -6.76
N ASN A 38 1.17 2.40 -7.66
CA ASN A 38 2.31 3.31 -7.63
C ASN A 38 2.14 4.43 -8.66
N ASP A 39 2.71 5.60 -8.37
CA ASP A 39 2.80 6.74 -9.29
C ASP A 39 3.90 6.47 -10.35
N VAL A 40 3.69 5.45 -11.17
CA VAL A 40 4.64 4.97 -12.20
C VAL A 40 3.92 4.84 -13.53
N GLU A 41 4.55 5.31 -14.62
CA GLU A 41 4.03 5.09 -15.97
C GLU A 41 4.18 3.63 -16.36
N GLU A 42 3.10 3.00 -16.78
CA GLU A 42 3.12 1.61 -17.23
C GLU A 42 3.78 1.52 -18.63
N CYS A 43 4.57 0.47 -18.81
CA CYS A 43 5.27 0.22 -20.07
C CYS A 43 4.28 -0.05 -21.21
N ASP A 44 4.54 0.54 -22.38
CA ASP A 44 3.74 0.42 -23.60
C ASP A 44 4.40 -0.44 -24.70
N THR A 45 5.45 -1.20 -24.34
CA THR A 45 6.13 -2.08 -25.28
C THR A 45 5.30 -3.33 -25.59
N ALA A 46 5.43 -3.85 -26.80
CA ALA A 46 4.60 -4.95 -27.30
C ALA A 46 4.75 -6.28 -26.52
N ASP A 47 5.84 -6.45 -25.78
CA ASP A 47 6.12 -7.59 -24.91
C ASP A 47 5.60 -7.41 -23.47
N HIS A 48 4.95 -6.27 -23.19
CA HIS A 48 4.33 -6.03 -21.91
C HIS A 48 3.00 -6.79 -21.80
N ARG A 49 2.95 -7.85 -21.00
CA ARG A 49 1.79 -8.73 -20.88
C ARG A 49 0.46 -8.05 -20.56
N PRO A 50 0.38 -7.06 -19.66
CA PRO A 50 -0.86 -6.33 -19.43
C PRO A 50 -1.39 -5.65 -20.68
N LEU A 51 -0.53 -5.03 -21.50
CA LEU A 51 -0.89 -4.42 -22.77
C LEU A 51 -1.36 -5.48 -23.78
N GLU A 52 -0.58 -6.55 -23.95
CA GLU A 52 -0.90 -7.66 -24.86
C GLU A 52 -2.27 -8.28 -24.56
N ASN A 53 -2.62 -8.40 -23.31
CA ASN A 53 -3.87 -9.04 -22.85
C ASN A 53 -4.99 -8.05 -22.53
N GLY A 54 -4.81 -6.75 -22.79
CA GLY A 54 -5.86 -5.74 -22.71
C GLY A 54 -6.28 -5.37 -21.28
N PHE A 55 -5.40 -5.50 -20.30
CA PHE A 55 -5.66 -5.11 -18.91
C PHE A 55 -4.59 -4.21 -18.29
N GLN A 56 -3.84 -3.48 -19.12
CA GLN A 56 -2.98 -2.41 -18.63
C GLN A 56 -3.78 -1.32 -17.92
N SER A 57 -3.10 -0.46 -17.16
CA SER A 57 -3.75 0.67 -16.50
C SER A 57 -4.47 1.58 -17.49
N LEU A 58 -5.66 2.01 -17.11
CA LEU A 58 -6.43 3.03 -17.85
C LEU A 58 -6.08 4.46 -17.43
N HIS A 59 -5.22 4.60 -16.44
CA HIS A 59 -4.78 5.87 -15.88
C HIS A 59 -3.30 6.08 -16.14
N ALA A 60 -2.95 7.19 -16.79
CA ALA A 60 -1.56 7.57 -17.00
C ALA A 60 -0.83 7.76 -15.66
N LYS A 61 0.39 7.30 -15.57
CA LYS A 61 1.25 7.37 -14.37
C LYS A 61 0.69 6.66 -13.13
N GLU A 62 -0.15 5.67 -13.33
CA GLU A 62 -0.65 4.83 -12.25
C GLU A 62 -0.59 3.37 -12.70
N MET A 63 0.19 2.53 -12.01
CA MET A 63 0.25 1.09 -12.27
C MET A 63 0.55 0.31 -10.99
N HIS A 64 0.24 -0.98 -11.00
CA HIS A 64 0.66 -1.90 -9.95
C HIS A 64 2.12 -2.34 -10.18
N ALA A 65 3.08 -1.57 -9.65
CA ALA A 65 4.51 -1.88 -9.75
C ALA A 65 5.05 -2.66 -8.53
N CYS A 66 4.25 -2.83 -7.49
CA CYS A 66 4.64 -3.51 -6.24
C CYS A 66 3.93 -4.86 -6.00
N GLY A 67 3.02 -5.27 -6.88
CA GLY A 67 2.31 -6.56 -6.78
C GLY A 67 1.06 -6.55 -5.90
N HIS A 68 0.52 -5.38 -5.55
CA HIS A 68 -0.68 -5.27 -4.73
C HIS A 68 -1.94 -5.79 -5.44
N ASP A 69 -2.00 -5.77 -6.76
CA ASP A 69 -3.01 -6.45 -7.59
C ASP A 69 -3.03 -7.96 -7.34
N GLY A 70 -1.86 -8.58 -7.24
CA GLY A 70 -1.71 -9.97 -6.83
C GLY A 70 -2.15 -10.21 -5.38
N HIS A 71 -1.86 -9.28 -4.46
CA HIS A 71 -2.34 -9.39 -3.07
C HIS A 71 -3.86 -9.34 -2.99
N VAL A 72 -4.51 -8.43 -3.73
CA VAL A 72 -5.98 -8.38 -3.83
C VAL A 72 -6.52 -9.68 -4.41
N THR A 73 -5.89 -10.21 -5.45
CA THR A 73 -6.28 -11.49 -6.07
C THR A 73 -6.21 -12.64 -5.06
N ILE A 74 -5.15 -12.72 -4.25
CA ILE A 74 -5.03 -13.70 -3.16
C ILE A 74 -6.16 -13.52 -2.15
N GLY A 75 -6.46 -12.27 -1.77
CA GLY A 75 -7.55 -11.95 -0.84
C GLY A 75 -8.92 -12.39 -1.34
N LEU A 76 -9.21 -12.17 -2.63
CA LEU A 76 -10.45 -12.61 -3.26
C LEU A 76 -10.53 -14.14 -3.38
N GLY A 77 -9.41 -14.79 -3.72
CA GLY A 77 -9.31 -16.25 -3.72
C GLY A 77 -9.56 -16.85 -2.35
N LEU A 78 -8.98 -16.26 -1.30
CA LEU A 78 -9.20 -16.67 0.08
C LEU A 78 -10.66 -16.46 0.50
N ALA A 79 -11.30 -15.35 0.12
CA ALA A 79 -12.71 -15.09 0.38
C ALA A 79 -13.61 -16.18 -0.22
N LYS A 80 -13.30 -16.61 -1.45
CA LYS A 80 -14.00 -17.71 -2.11
C LYS A 80 -13.84 -19.02 -1.32
N LEU A 81 -12.62 -19.41 -0.98
CA LEU A 81 -12.35 -20.63 -0.20
C LEU A 81 -13.06 -20.61 1.14
N ILE A 82 -13.01 -19.49 1.88
CA ILE A 82 -13.70 -19.34 3.16
C ILE A 82 -15.23 -19.52 2.98
N SER A 83 -15.79 -19.00 1.91
CA SER A 83 -17.22 -19.15 1.61
C SER A 83 -17.60 -20.61 1.30
N GLU A 84 -16.73 -21.34 0.62
CA GLU A 84 -16.95 -22.76 0.28
C GLU A 84 -16.85 -23.67 1.51
N TYR A 85 -15.90 -23.39 2.42
CA TYR A 85 -15.64 -24.21 3.61
C TYR A 85 -16.22 -23.65 4.91
N LYS A 86 -17.12 -22.69 4.84
CA LYS A 86 -17.65 -21.96 6.00
C LYS A 86 -18.25 -22.87 7.10
N GLU A 87 -18.84 -24.00 6.75
CA GLU A 87 -19.45 -24.94 7.70
C GLU A 87 -18.40 -25.71 8.52
N GLU A 88 -17.18 -25.80 8.02
CA GLU A 88 -16.06 -26.47 8.69
C GLU A 88 -15.28 -25.53 9.61
N MET A 89 -15.51 -24.21 9.48
CA MET A 89 -14.76 -23.18 10.19
C MET A 89 -15.41 -22.82 11.54
N ALA A 90 -14.62 -22.13 12.38
CA ALA A 90 -15.04 -21.61 13.67
C ALA A 90 -14.44 -20.21 13.91
N GLY A 91 -15.09 -19.42 14.76
CA GLY A 91 -14.65 -18.07 15.09
C GLY A 91 -15.06 -17.04 14.07
N THR A 92 -14.17 -16.11 13.76
CA THR A 92 -14.42 -15.02 12.81
C THR A 92 -13.20 -14.79 11.94
N ILE A 93 -13.40 -14.57 10.65
CA ILE A 93 -12.34 -14.13 9.74
C ILE A 93 -12.63 -12.70 9.29
N LYS A 94 -11.59 -11.86 9.31
CA LYS A 94 -11.58 -10.52 8.73
C LYS A 94 -10.63 -10.50 7.54
N LEU A 95 -11.11 -10.08 6.38
CA LEU A 95 -10.29 -9.81 5.18
C LEU A 95 -10.16 -8.29 5.05
N ILE A 96 -8.96 -7.78 5.23
CA ILE A 96 -8.67 -6.35 5.29
C ILE A 96 -7.97 -5.95 3.99
N PHE A 97 -8.70 -5.27 3.11
CA PHE A 97 -8.14 -4.68 1.89
C PHE A 97 -7.73 -3.25 2.20
N GLN A 98 -6.42 -3.05 2.37
CA GLN A 98 -5.83 -1.82 2.87
C GLN A 98 -5.38 -0.90 1.73
N PRO A 99 -5.85 0.36 1.68
CA PRO A 99 -5.32 1.37 0.76
C PRO A 99 -4.05 2.04 1.31
N ALA A 100 -3.38 2.81 0.46
CA ALA A 100 -2.31 3.74 0.81
C ALA A 100 -1.16 3.13 1.64
N GLU A 101 -0.71 1.94 1.26
CA GLU A 101 0.47 1.28 1.83
C GLU A 101 1.73 2.06 1.43
N GLU A 102 1.87 2.38 0.14
CA GLU A 102 3.00 3.12 -0.43
C GLU A 102 3.18 4.50 0.20
N GLY A 103 2.09 5.08 0.70
CA GLY A 103 2.11 6.33 1.43
C GLY A 103 2.38 6.20 2.94
N VAL A 104 2.52 4.98 3.47
CA VAL A 104 2.66 4.70 4.92
C VAL A 104 1.51 5.30 5.75
N ARG A 105 0.31 5.33 5.22
CA ARG A 105 -0.86 6.02 5.82
C ARG A 105 -2.05 5.12 6.09
N GLY A 106 -2.34 4.19 5.16
CA GLY A 106 -3.57 3.40 5.17
C GLY A 106 -3.72 2.52 6.40
N ALA A 107 -2.68 1.77 6.75
CA ALA A 107 -2.70 0.90 7.94
C ALA A 107 -2.99 1.69 9.22
N ARG A 108 -2.32 2.83 9.41
CA ARG A 108 -2.52 3.70 10.58
C ARG A 108 -3.96 4.19 10.70
N ALA A 109 -4.58 4.57 9.59
CA ALA A 109 -5.97 5.02 9.57
C ALA A 109 -6.95 3.88 9.90
N MET A 110 -6.72 2.68 9.38
CA MET A 110 -7.56 1.50 9.65
C MET A 110 -7.43 1.07 11.13
N VAL A 111 -6.22 1.08 11.69
CA VAL A 111 -5.99 0.84 13.12
C VAL A 111 -6.70 1.90 13.97
N ALA A 112 -6.57 3.18 13.63
CA ALA A 112 -7.26 4.27 14.33
C ALA A 112 -8.80 4.15 14.30
N LYS A 113 -9.35 3.42 13.32
CA LYS A 113 -10.78 3.07 13.25
C LYS A 113 -11.16 1.87 14.13
N GLY A 114 -10.22 1.21 14.77
CA GLY A 114 -10.48 0.03 15.60
C GLY A 114 -10.71 -1.26 14.82
N ILE A 115 -10.29 -1.31 13.54
CA ILE A 115 -10.54 -2.49 12.67
C ILE A 115 -9.90 -3.76 13.24
N VAL A 116 -8.79 -3.62 13.96
CA VAL A 116 -8.00 -4.74 14.48
C VAL A 116 -8.05 -4.89 16.01
N ASP A 117 -8.84 -4.09 16.71
CA ASP A 117 -8.85 -4.06 18.18
C ASP A 117 -9.28 -5.40 18.82
N ASP A 118 -10.08 -6.17 18.12
CA ASP A 118 -10.62 -7.47 18.57
C ASP A 118 -9.91 -8.67 17.89
N VAL A 119 -8.86 -8.45 17.12
CA VAL A 119 -8.17 -9.50 16.36
C VAL A 119 -7.19 -10.27 17.26
N ASP A 120 -7.33 -11.60 17.31
CA ASP A 120 -6.41 -12.48 18.04
C ASP A 120 -5.13 -12.75 17.24
N TYR A 121 -5.24 -12.96 15.92
CA TYR A 121 -4.12 -13.27 15.02
C TYR A 121 -4.25 -12.52 13.72
N MET A 122 -3.14 -11.98 13.23
CA MET A 122 -3.10 -11.25 11.97
C MET A 122 -2.02 -11.80 11.06
N PHE A 123 -2.38 -12.00 9.79
CA PHE A 123 -1.48 -12.45 8.73
C PHE A 123 -1.43 -11.41 7.63
N GLY A 124 -0.25 -11.20 7.09
CA GLY A 124 -0.01 -10.42 5.89
C GLY A 124 1.16 -11.02 5.13
N GLY A 125 1.20 -10.80 3.85
CA GLY A 125 2.28 -11.28 3.00
C GLY A 125 2.62 -10.26 1.92
N HIS A 126 3.72 -10.48 1.23
CA HIS A 126 4.11 -9.70 0.07
C HIS A 126 4.62 -10.63 -1.03
N ILE A 127 4.19 -10.39 -2.27
CA ILE A 127 4.72 -11.07 -3.45
C ILE A 127 6.15 -10.59 -3.69
N GLY A 128 7.08 -11.50 -3.86
CA GLY A 128 8.43 -11.19 -4.37
C GLY A 128 9.59 -11.55 -3.47
N PHE A 129 10.59 -10.88 -3.54
CA PHE A 129 12.01 -10.81 -3.20
C PHE A 129 12.67 -11.96 -2.41
N LYS A 130 12.01 -12.61 -1.47
CA LYS A 130 12.61 -13.69 -0.65
C LYS A 130 12.32 -15.08 -1.21
N ALA A 131 11.28 -15.22 -2.02
CA ALA A 131 10.96 -16.44 -2.74
C ALA A 131 11.51 -16.32 -4.17
N THR A 132 12.56 -17.05 -4.50
CA THR A 132 13.25 -16.97 -5.80
C THR A 132 12.72 -17.96 -6.84
N LYS A 133 11.75 -18.78 -6.48
CA LYS A 133 11.12 -19.77 -7.35
C LYS A 133 9.60 -19.64 -7.26
N SER A 134 8.91 -19.92 -8.37
CA SER A 134 7.46 -20.11 -8.37
C SER A 134 7.08 -21.20 -7.37
N ASP A 135 5.87 -21.12 -6.82
CA ASP A 135 5.32 -22.06 -5.83
C ASP A 135 6.10 -22.13 -4.50
N SER A 136 6.90 -21.10 -4.21
CA SER A 136 7.63 -21.00 -2.95
C SER A 136 6.92 -20.04 -2.00
N LEU A 137 6.80 -20.46 -0.74
CA LEU A 137 6.30 -19.65 0.36
C LEU A 137 7.39 -19.50 1.42
N VAL A 138 7.73 -18.26 1.75
CA VAL A 138 8.67 -17.94 2.83
C VAL A 138 7.87 -17.43 4.03
N CYS A 139 7.90 -18.16 5.11
CA CYS A 139 7.18 -17.84 6.34
C CYS A 139 8.09 -17.20 7.40
N LEU A 140 7.48 -16.50 8.35
CA LEU A 140 8.14 -15.97 9.54
C LEU A 140 9.30 -15.00 9.21
N THR A 141 9.09 -14.11 8.27
CA THR A 141 10.08 -13.09 7.94
C THR A 141 9.92 -11.89 8.86
N GLY A 142 11.04 -11.40 9.39
CA GLY A 142 11.13 -10.17 10.13
C GLY A 142 12.07 -9.18 9.43
N GLY A 143 12.34 -8.03 10.08
CA GLY A 143 13.30 -7.04 9.58
C GLY A 143 12.71 -6.14 8.50
N PHE A 144 11.43 -5.77 8.62
CA PHE A 144 10.84 -4.71 7.81
C PHE A 144 11.50 -3.37 8.11
N LEU A 145 11.70 -2.57 7.07
CA LEU A 145 12.29 -1.25 7.18
C LEU A 145 11.25 -0.25 7.69
N ALA A 146 11.65 0.58 8.64
CA ALA A 146 10.89 1.77 8.99
C ALA A 146 11.23 2.90 8.01
N THR A 147 10.24 3.63 7.54
CA THR A 147 10.43 4.77 6.64
C THR A 147 9.75 6.01 7.19
N THR A 148 10.36 7.16 6.88
CA THR A 148 9.75 8.47 7.08
C THR A 148 9.81 9.21 5.75
N LYS A 149 8.67 9.65 5.25
CA LYS A 149 8.58 10.43 4.00
C LYS A 149 8.50 11.90 4.36
N LEU A 150 9.39 12.70 3.79
CA LEU A 150 9.47 14.14 3.99
C LEU A 150 9.42 14.83 2.63
N ASP A 151 8.56 15.84 2.51
CA ASP A 151 8.52 16.74 1.35
C ASP A 151 9.11 18.07 1.76
N ALA A 152 10.14 18.54 1.05
CA ALA A 152 10.76 19.82 1.26
C ALA A 152 10.68 20.69 0.01
N SER A 153 10.19 21.90 0.15
CA SER A 153 10.08 22.87 -0.94
C SER A 153 10.99 24.06 -0.68
N PHE A 154 11.85 24.37 -1.66
CA PHE A 154 12.78 25.49 -1.57
C PHE A 154 12.39 26.57 -2.58
N LYS A 155 12.14 27.79 -2.06
CA LYS A 155 11.87 28.99 -2.85
C LYS A 155 13.13 29.81 -3.02
N GLY A 156 13.56 30.01 -4.25
CA GLY A 156 14.65 30.90 -4.62
C GLY A 156 14.18 32.29 -5.05
N GLU A 157 15.15 33.17 -5.27
CA GLU A 157 14.96 34.50 -5.81
C GLU A 157 15.95 34.69 -6.97
N SER A 158 15.42 35.07 -8.14
CA SER A 158 16.23 35.27 -9.33
C SER A 158 17.00 36.57 -9.25
N SER A 159 18.26 36.58 -9.73
CA SER A 159 19.05 37.78 -9.92
C SER A 159 19.87 37.70 -11.22
N HIS A 160 20.39 38.82 -11.69
CA HIS A 160 21.29 38.83 -12.83
C HIS A 160 22.65 38.34 -12.40
N ALA A 161 23.12 37.23 -12.99
CA ALA A 161 24.32 36.51 -12.58
C ALA A 161 25.62 37.36 -12.65
N GLY A 162 25.69 38.31 -13.62
CA GLY A 162 26.88 39.17 -13.79
C GLY A 162 26.75 40.55 -13.16
N ALA A 163 25.53 41.07 -12.95
CA ALA A 163 25.33 42.45 -12.49
C ALA A 163 24.97 42.55 -11.01
N ALA A 164 24.31 41.54 -10.45
CA ALA A 164 23.85 41.57 -9.05
C ALA A 164 23.67 40.13 -8.48
N PRO A 165 24.70 39.27 -8.53
CA PRO A 165 24.59 37.88 -8.09
C PRO A 165 24.25 37.79 -6.58
N GLU A 166 24.69 38.75 -5.80
CA GLU A 166 24.44 38.84 -4.35
C GLU A 166 22.97 39.07 -3.99
N ARG A 167 22.12 39.48 -4.92
CA ARG A 167 20.69 39.68 -4.70
C ARG A 167 19.86 38.43 -4.90
N GLY A 168 20.48 37.38 -5.47
CA GLY A 168 19.78 36.11 -5.72
C GLY A 168 19.80 35.18 -4.50
N ARG A 169 18.84 34.26 -4.50
CA ARG A 169 18.80 33.13 -3.55
C ARG A 169 18.68 31.84 -4.34
N ASN A 170 19.74 31.05 -4.34
CA ASN A 170 19.78 29.81 -5.12
C ASN A 170 19.05 28.67 -4.37
N ALA A 171 17.84 28.35 -4.84
CA ALA A 171 17.04 27.27 -4.27
C ALA A 171 17.69 25.89 -4.46
N LEU A 172 18.40 25.68 -5.57
CA LEU A 172 19.08 24.40 -5.84
C LEU A 172 20.22 24.18 -4.84
N LEU A 173 20.97 25.23 -4.49
CA LEU A 173 22.03 25.13 -3.49
C LEU A 173 21.49 24.76 -2.11
N ALA A 174 20.37 25.37 -1.72
CA ALA A 174 19.67 25.05 -0.48
C ALA A 174 19.15 23.60 -0.47
N ALA A 175 18.55 23.14 -1.58
CA ALA A 175 18.10 21.77 -1.74
C ALA A 175 19.27 20.77 -1.65
N ALA A 176 20.37 21.02 -2.35
CA ALA A 176 21.55 20.18 -2.30
C ALA A 176 22.15 20.09 -0.88
N ALA A 177 22.22 21.21 -0.17
CA ALA A 177 22.73 21.24 1.20
C ALA A 177 21.82 20.51 2.21
N SER A 178 20.53 20.37 1.92
CA SER A 178 19.60 19.63 2.78
C SER A 178 19.72 18.11 2.67
N CYS A 179 20.43 17.60 1.65
CA CYS A 179 20.64 16.17 1.42
C CYS A 179 21.92 15.64 2.10
N ILE A 180 22.70 16.49 2.76
CA ILE A 180 23.93 16.15 3.46
C ILE A 180 23.69 16.14 4.97
#